data_92778e7549dfb1d524544dc0d00e7e05
#
_entry.id   92778e7549dfb1d524544dc0d00e7e05
#
_cell.length_a   1.000
_cell.length_b   1.000
_cell.length_c   1.000
_cell.angle_alpha   90.00
_cell.angle_beta   90.00
_cell.angle_gamma   90.00
#
_symmetry.space_group_name_H-M   'P 1'
#
loop_
_entity.id
_entity.type
_entity.pdbx_description
1 polymer ?
#
loop_
_entity_poly.entity_id
_entity_poly.type
_entity_poly.pdbx_seq_one_letter_code
_entity_poly.pdbx_strand_id
1 'polypeptide(L)'
;MPPKHNPLGLNPLQLRTLTLLQQLARLPDYSQPGEEAGSIALTRLPHPHGDHFHIGEAVVSSRDATGLRNPAVWAALERKGLVRSTPPSAVVTPRGLDYDTGLRETILHWADHG
;
A
#
# COMPACT_ATOMS: atom_id res chain seq x y z
N MET A 1 14.83 -18.33 -12.99
CA MET A 1 13.91 -17.35 -12.51
C MET A 1 14.65 -16.24 -11.80
N PRO A 2 14.34 -15.03 -12.13
CA PRO A 2 15.03 -13.94 -11.46
C PRO A 2 14.68 -13.94 -9.99
N PRO A 3 15.62 -13.59 -9.15
CA PRO A 3 15.33 -13.49 -7.73
C PRO A 3 14.31 -12.40 -7.50
N LYS A 4 13.57 -12.56 -6.44
CA LYS A 4 12.70 -11.51 -6.01
C LYS A 4 13.50 -10.30 -5.63
N HIS A 5 13.05 -9.16 -6.07
CA HIS A 5 13.72 -7.93 -5.73
C HIS A 5 13.09 -7.34 -4.48
N ASN A 6 13.69 -7.62 -3.37
CA ASN A 6 13.27 -7.09 -2.08
C ASN A 6 14.54 -6.57 -1.39
N PRO A 7 15.16 -5.54 -1.99
CA PRO A 7 16.46 -5.09 -1.49
C PRO A 7 16.44 -4.55 -0.07
N LEU A 8 15.29 -4.09 0.41
CA LEU A 8 15.18 -3.55 1.75
C LEU A 8 14.81 -4.60 2.78
N GLY A 9 14.61 -5.85 2.36
CA GLY A 9 14.33 -6.93 3.28
C GLY A 9 13.00 -6.81 3.99
N LEU A 10 11.96 -6.38 3.28
CA LEU A 10 10.64 -6.26 3.87
C LEU A 10 10.06 -7.64 4.16
N ASN A 11 9.40 -7.79 5.30
CA ASN A 11 8.74 -9.05 5.60
C ASN A 11 7.40 -9.13 4.85
N PRO A 12 6.75 -10.31 4.84
CA PRO A 12 5.51 -10.46 4.05
C PRO A 12 4.42 -9.46 4.39
N LEU A 13 4.24 -9.15 5.68
CA LEU A 13 3.20 -8.19 6.07
C LEU A 13 3.54 -6.79 5.57
N GLN A 14 4.81 -6.40 5.66
CA GLN A 14 5.24 -5.10 5.16
C GLN A 14 5.06 -5.02 3.65
N LEU A 15 5.40 -6.09 2.93
CA LEU A 15 5.22 -6.12 1.48
C LEU A 15 3.74 -6.01 1.10
N ARG A 16 2.87 -6.75 1.78
CA ARG A 16 1.45 -6.66 1.50
C ARG A 16 0.92 -5.26 1.76
N THR A 17 1.31 -4.67 2.88
CA THR A 17 0.85 -3.34 3.22
C THR A 17 1.30 -2.32 2.19
N LEU A 18 2.57 -2.36 1.82
CA LEU A 18 3.08 -1.42 0.81
C LEU A 18 2.34 -1.58 -0.52
N THR A 19 2.04 -2.82 -0.91
CA THR A 19 1.28 -3.07 -2.13
C THR A 19 -0.07 -2.36 -2.09
N LEU A 20 -0.75 -2.43 -0.96
CA LEU A 20 -2.04 -1.77 -0.81
C LEU A 20 -1.90 -0.25 -0.83
N LEU A 21 -0.86 0.28 -0.20
CA LEU A 21 -0.62 1.72 -0.21
C LEU A 21 -0.33 2.22 -1.61
N GLN A 22 0.43 1.45 -2.39
CA GLN A 22 0.69 1.80 -3.77
C GLN A 22 -0.61 1.85 -4.58
N GLN A 23 -1.51 0.92 -4.33
CA GLN A 23 -2.78 0.90 -5.05
C GLN A 23 -3.66 2.08 -4.64
N LEU A 24 -3.72 2.38 -3.34
CA LEU A 24 -4.48 3.55 -2.88
C LEU A 24 -3.93 4.83 -3.47
N ALA A 25 -2.63 4.90 -3.68
CA ALA A 25 -2.00 6.09 -4.24
C ALA A 25 -2.40 6.33 -5.69
N ARG A 26 -2.96 5.33 -6.36
CA ARG A 26 -3.44 5.48 -7.74
C ARG A 26 -4.87 5.95 -7.83
N LEU A 27 -5.58 6.04 -6.70
CA LEU A 27 -7.01 6.28 -6.70
C LEU A 27 -7.31 7.68 -6.17
N PRO A 28 -7.91 8.56 -6.98
CA PRO A 28 -8.18 9.93 -6.53
C PRO A 28 -9.07 10.01 -5.31
N ASP A 29 -9.93 9.01 -5.10
CA ASP A 29 -10.80 9.01 -3.93
C ASP A 29 -10.03 8.80 -2.64
N TYR A 30 -8.80 8.32 -2.70
CA TYR A 30 -7.99 7.99 -1.53
C TYR A 30 -6.68 8.76 -1.46
N SER A 31 -6.39 9.58 -2.48
CA SER A 31 -5.06 10.15 -2.57
C SER A 31 -5.08 11.49 -3.29
N GLN A 32 -4.02 12.24 -3.10
CA GLN A 32 -3.78 13.48 -3.81
C GLN A 32 -2.27 13.68 -3.91
N PRO A 33 -1.80 14.55 -4.80
CA PRO A 33 -0.36 14.81 -4.87
C PRO A 33 0.17 15.30 -3.53
N GLY A 34 1.33 14.81 -3.14
CA GLY A 34 1.98 15.27 -1.92
C GLY A 34 2.78 16.54 -2.17
N GLU A 35 3.35 17.08 -1.09
CA GLU A 35 4.14 18.30 -1.18
C GLU A 35 5.45 18.05 -1.92
N GLU A 36 6.07 16.92 -1.65
CA GLU A 36 7.31 16.57 -2.34
C GLU A 36 6.99 16.06 -3.73
N ALA A 37 7.72 16.52 -4.73
CA ALA A 37 7.49 16.10 -6.11
C ALA A 37 7.58 14.58 -6.21
N GLY A 38 6.57 13.97 -6.84
CA GLY A 38 6.54 12.54 -7.02
C GLY A 38 5.98 11.75 -5.85
N SER A 39 5.67 12.41 -4.72
CA SER A 39 5.04 11.73 -3.60
C SER A 39 3.52 11.84 -3.70
N ILE A 40 2.83 10.92 -3.02
CA ILE A 40 1.38 10.89 -3.02
C ILE A 40 0.91 10.86 -1.57
N ALA A 41 0.05 11.79 -1.22
CA ALA A 41 -0.55 11.84 0.10
C ALA A 41 -1.83 11.02 0.11
N LEU A 42 -1.99 10.18 1.11
CA LEU A 42 -3.20 9.39 1.27
C LEU A 42 -4.18 10.19 2.13
N THR A 43 -5.39 10.38 1.63
CA THR A 43 -6.38 11.19 2.31
C THR A 43 -7.28 10.38 3.20
N ARG A 44 -7.35 9.07 2.97
CA ARG A 44 -8.12 8.18 3.83
C ARG A 44 -7.72 6.74 3.53
N LEU A 45 -8.12 5.85 4.41
CA LEU A 45 -7.91 4.41 4.22
C LEU A 45 -9.27 3.75 4.02
N PRO A 46 -9.30 2.61 3.31
CA PRO A 46 -10.56 1.90 3.11
C PRO A 46 -11.06 1.27 4.39
N HIS A 47 -12.36 1.03 4.43
CA HIS A 47 -12.99 0.34 5.55
C HIS A 47 -13.34 -1.07 5.13
N PRO A 48 -13.24 -2.05 6.04
CA PRO A 48 -13.58 -3.42 5.70
C PRO A 48 -15.08 -3.60 5.50
N HIS A 49 -15.42 -4.50 4.60
CA HIS A 49 -16.79 -4.96 4.39
C HIS A 49 -16.79 -6.45 4.70
N GLY A 50 -17.02 -6.80 5.98
CA GLY A 50 -16.92 -8.21 6.36
C GLY A 50 -15.49 -8.68 6.31
N ASP A 51 -15.20 -9.64 5.44
CA ASP A 51 -13.88 -10.23 5.36
C ASP A 51 -13.04 -9.70 4.19
N HIS A 52 -13.46 -8.58 3.60
CA HIS A 52 -12.72 -8.01 2.48
C HIS A 52 -12.80 -6.50 2.47
N PHE A 53 -11.93 -5.89 1.68
CA PHE A 53 -11.90 -4.46 1.42
C PHE A 53 -12.11 -4.23 -0.07
N HIS A 54 -12.76 -3.13 -0.40
CA HIS A 54 -12.81 -2.63 -1.76
C HIS A 54 -11.82 -1.48 -1.89
N ILE A 55 -10.88 -1.61 -2.82
CA ILE A 55 -9.90 -0.58 -3.11
C ILE A 55 -10.04 -0.27 -4.59
N GLY A 56 -10.87 0.73 -4.91
CA GLY A 56 -11.26 0.97 -6.28
C GLY A 56 -12.02 -0.24 -6.81
N GLU A 57 -11.59 -0.78 -7.93
CA GLU A 57 -12.21 -1.98 -8.49
C GLU A 57 -11.57 -3.27 -7.99
N ALA A 58 -10.55 -3.16 -7.16
CA ALA A 58 -9.90 -4.32 -6.61
C ALA A 58 -10.57 -4.75 -5.32
N VAL A 59 -10.55 -6.05 -5.06
CA VAL A 59 -11.02 -6.64 -3.81
C VAL A 59 -9.83 -7.26 -3.12
N VAL A 60 -9.69 -7.00 -1.82
CA VAL A 60 -8.57 -7.49 -1.04
C VAL A 60 -9.11 -8.21 0.18
N SER A 61 -8.61 -9.42 0.45
CA SER A 61 -8.98 -10.14 1.65
C SER A 61 -8.54 -9.36 2.89
N SER A 62 -9.40 -9.33 3.91
CA SER A 62 -9.07 -8.61 5.14
C SER A 62 -7.78 -9.11 5.77
N ARG A 63 -7.48 -10.39 5.63
CA ARG A 63 -6.23 -10.91 6.21
C ARG A 63 -5.00 -10.36 5.53
N ASP A 64 -5.11 -9.92 4.28
CA ASP A 64 -3.99 -9.32 3.56
C ASP A 64 -3.86 -7.83 3.84
N ALA A 65 -4.83 -7.25 4.55
CA ALA A 65 -4.87 -5.81 4.81
C ALA A 65 -4.64 -5.48 6.28
N THR A 66 -4.21 -6.45 7.09
CA THR A 66 -4.07 -6.20 8.53
C THR A 66 -3.00 -5.16 8.84
N GLY A 67 -2.03 -4.99 7.96
CA GLY A 67 -0.97 -4.01 8.21
C GLY A 67 -1.41 -2.57 8.06
N LEU A 68 -2.56 -2.32 7.40
CA LEU A 68 -3.02 -0.94 7.20
C LEU A 68 -3.29 -0.22 8.52
N ARG A 69 -3.58 -0.97 9.57
CA ARG A 69 -3.86 -0.38 10.88
C ARG A 69 -2.84 -0.80 11.92
N ASN A 70 -1.68 -1.26 11.47
CA ASN A 70 -0.63 -1.74 12.37
C ASN A 70 0.49 -0.71 12.43
N PRO A 71 0.61 0.04 13.54
CA PRO A 71 1.64 1.08 13.63
C PRO A 71 3.05 0.56 13.45
N ALA A 72 3.33 -0.68 13.84
CA ALA A 72 4.67 -1.24 13.69
C ALA A 72 5.04 -1.40 12.23
N VAL A 73 4.07 -1.76 11.39
CA VAL A 73 4.29 -1.88 9.96
C VAL A 73 4.60 -0.51 9.35
N TRP A 74 3.80 0.49 9.71
CA TRP A 74 4.03 1.85 9.22
C TRP A 74 5.40 2.36 9.63
N ALA A 75 5.77 2.12 10.90
CA ALA A 75 7.08 2.56 11.39
C ALA A 75 8.21 1.90 10.62
N ALA A 76 8.07 0.61 10.32
CA ALA A 76 9.09 -0.09 9.56
C ALA A 76 9.22 0.45 8.15
N LEU A 77 8.08 0.72 7.48
CA LEU A 77 8.11 1.27 6.13
C LEU A 77 8.70 2.68 6.13
N GLU A 78 8.42 3.45 7.18
CA GLU A 78 8.96 4.80 7.29
C GLU A 78 10.48 4.78 7.49
N ARG A 79 10.97 3.87 8.31
CA ARG A 79 12.42 3.74 8.51
C ARG A 79 13.13 3.39 7.22
N LYS A 80 12.44 2.72 6.31
CA LYS A 80 13.02 2.35 5.01
C LYS A 80 12.85 3.44 3.96
N GLY A 81 12.22 4.54 4.32
CA GLY A 81 12.03 5.66 3.38
C GLY A 81 10.93 5.47 2.37
N LEU A 82 10.03 4.51 2.61
CA LEU A 82 8.98 4.18 1.64
C LEU A 82 7.69 4.95 1.89
N VAL A 83 7.45 5.34 3.15
CA VAL A 83 6.30 6.16 3.51
C VAL A 83 6.72 7.18 4.54
N ARG A 84 5.89 8.20 4.72
CA ARG A 84 5.99 9.13 5.83
C ARG A 84 4.65 9.14 6.54
N SER A 85 4.69 8.85 7.82
CA SER A 85 3.47 8.79 8.61
C SER A 85 3.40 10.04 9.47
N THR A 86 2.84 11.10 8.90
CA THR A 86 2.68 12.36 9.59
C THR A 86 1.20 12.57 9.84
N PRO A 87 0.75 12.34 11.08
CA PRO A 87 -0.68 12.53 11.35
C PRO A 87 -1.10 13.98 11.05
N PRO A 88 -2.31 14.20 10.51
CA PRO A 88 -3.33 13.18 10.27
C PRO A 88 -3.22 12.46 8.94
N SER A 89 -2.17 12.69 8.18
CA SER A 89 -2.06 12.08 6.85
C SER A 89 -0.83 11.18 6.78
N ALA A 90 -0.80 10.38 5.73
CA ALA A 90 0.33 9.54 5.41
C ALA A 90 0.72 9.81 3.97
N VAL A 91 2.01 9.69 3.67
CA VAL A 91 2.52 9.98 2.34
C VAL A 91 3.32 8.78 1.87
N VAL A 92 3.07 8.34 0.62
CA VAL A 92 3.90 7.34 -0.01
C VAL A 92 4.96 8.09 -0.81
N THR A 93 6.23 7.83 -0.50
CA THR A 93 7.34 8.52 -1.15
C THR A 93 7.54 7.99 -2.56
N PRO A 94 8.31 8.70 -3.41
CA PRO A 94 8.63 8.15 -4.72
C PRO A 94 9.27 6.76 -4.63
N ARG A 95 10.14 6.53 -3.64
CA ARG A 95 10.71 5.20 -3.45
C ARG A 95 9.65 4.18 -3.11
N GLY A 96 8.67 4.56 -2.28
CA GLY A 96 7.58 3.66 -1.93
C GLY A 96 6.72 3.32 -3.13
N LEU A 97 6.46 4.29 -3.99
CA LEU A 97 5.66 4.06 -5.18
C LEU A 97 6.36 3.15 -6.17
N ASP A 98 7.69 3.23 -6.25
CA ASP A 98 8.45 2.47 -7.22
C ASP A 98 8.89 1.10 -6.71
N TYR A 99 8.72 0.83 -5.43
CA TYR A 99 9.21 -0.42 -4.87
C TYR A 99 8.44 -1.60 -5.44
N ASP A 100 9.14 -2.58 -5.97
CA ASP A 100 8.51 -3.77 -6.53
C ASP A 100 8.25 -4.78 -5.42
N THR A 101 7.01 -4.83 -4.93
CA THR A 101 6.65 -5.77 -3.88
C THR A 101 6.44 -7.19 -4.40
N GLY A 102 6.17 -7.33 -5.69
CA GLY A 102 5.88 -8.63 -6.28
C GLY A 102 4.53 -9.20 -5.91
N LEU A 103 3.67 -8.44 -5.23
CA LEU A 103 2.42 -8.99 -4.70
C LEU A 103 1.16 -8.39 -5.33
N ARG A 104 1.32 -7.45 -6.26
CA ARG A 104 0.15 -6.74 -6.77
C ARG A 104 -0.91 -7.69 -7.30
N GLU A 105 -0.51 -8.69 -8.05
CA GLU A 105 -1.48 -9.60 -8.66
C GLU A 105 -1.86 -10.74 -7.74
N THR A 106 -1.15 -10.88 -6.64
CA THR A 106 -1.45 -11.92 -5.67
C THR A 106 -2.53 -11.49 -4.70
N ILE A 107 -2.49 -10.25 -4.23
CA ILE A 107 -3.42 -9.81 -3.18
C ILE A 107 -4.51 -8.89 -3.69
N LEU A 108 -4.35 -8.27 -4.86
CA LEU A 108 -5.40 -7.44 -5.44
C LEU A 108 -6.18 -8.29 -6.43
N HIS A 109 -7.44 -8.55 -6.10
CA HIS A 109 -8.30 -9.38 -6.93
C HIS A 109 -9.25 -8.47 -7.68
N TRP A 110 -9.07 -8.41 -8.99
CA TRP A 110 -9.86 -7.51 -9.82
C TRP A 110 -11.19 -8.16 -10.14
N ALA A 111 -12.22 -7.36 -10.12
CA ALA A 111 -13.52 -7.83 -10.54
C ALA A 111 -13.44 -8.18 -12.01
N ASP A 112 -13.52 -9.46 -12.31
CA ASP A 112 -13.46 -9.92 -13.69
C ASP A 112 -14.84 -10.36 -14.09
N HIS A 113 -15.43 -9.58 -14.95
CA HIS A 113 -16.76 -9.88 -15.44
C HIS A 113 -16.69 -10.38 -16.87
N GLY A 114 -15.53 -10.87 -17.17
CA GLY A 114 -15.30 -11.35 -18.53
C GLY A 114 -16.33 -12.32 -18.95
#